data_c1ee2458bb9465f1702132f747939ec4
#
_entry.id   c1ee2458bb9465f1702132f747939ec4
#
_cell.length_a   1.000
_cell.length_b   1.000
_cell.length_c   1.000
_cell.angle_alpha   90.00
_cell.angle_beta   90.00
_cell.angle_gamma   90.00
#
_symmetry.space_group_name_H-M   'P 1'
#
loop_
_entity.id
_entity.type
_entity.pdbx_description
1 polymer ?
#
loop_
_entity_poly.entity_id
_entity_poly.type
_entity_poly.pdbx_seq_one_letter_code
_entity_poly.pdbx_strand_id
1 'polypeptide(L)'
;MTRLRRFLGVLREDLDAAVRRDPAARSLAEVALGYPGVHAVWGYRVAHRMWREPGLRLPARLLSQAVRAATGIEIHPGARIGRRLFIDHGMGVVIGETAEVGDDVVLFHGATLGGKAMRRGKRHPSLGDGVVVGAGAKVLGPVWIGDGAQVGANAVVITDVPPGSVAVGVPARVRAQPRTLPDAVGMDDPAIYI
;
A
#
# COMPACT_ATOMS: atom_id res chain seq x y z
N MET A 1 -21.65 -3.27 -18.64
CA MET A 1 -21.39 -3.81 -17.28
C MET A 1 -21.93 -2.85 -16.23
N THR A 2 -22.71 -3.34 -15.27
CA THR A 2 -23.22 -2.51 -14.17
C THR A 2 -22.09 -2.04 -13.25
N ARG A 3 -22.29 -0.87 -12.57
CA ARG A 3 -21.30 -0.34 -11.59
C ARG A 3 -20.96 -1.37 -10.49
N LEU A 4 -21.94 -2.18 -10.09
CA LEU A 4 -21.76 -3.25 -9.10
C LEU A 4 -20.82 -4.36 -9.60
N ARG A 5 -21.01 -4.84 -10.84
CA ARG A 5 -20.11 -5.88 -11.42
C ARG A 5 -18.65 -5.41 -11.50
N ARG A 6 -18.44 -4.14 -11.87
CA ARG A 6 -17.08 -3.55 -11.90
C ARG A 6 -16.48 -3.51 -10.49
N PHE A 7 -17.25 -3.13 -9.48
CA PHE A 7 -16.78 -3.09 -8.10
C PHE A 7 -16.41 -4.48 -7.57
N LEU A 8 -17.28 -5.47 -7.77
CA LEU A 8 -17.00 -6.86 -7.40
C LEU A 8 -15.76 -7.42 -8.13
N GLY A 9 -15.55 -7.01 -9.39
CA GLY A 9 -14.34 -7.35 -10.14
C GLY A 9 -13.07 -6.84 -9.47
N VAL A 10 -13.07 -5.59 -8.98
CA VAL A 10 -11.91 -5.03 -8.26
C VAL A 10 -11.64 -5.78 -6.96
N LEU A 11 -12.67 -6.11 -6.18
CA LEU A 11 -12.50 -6.90 -4.95
C LEU A 11 -11.92 -8.30 -5.25
N ARG A 12 -12.35 -8.90 -6.35
CA ARG A 12 -11.80 -10.18 -6.80
C ARG A 12 -10.32 -10.06 -7.22
N GLU A 13 -9.96 -9.00 -7.92
CA GLU A 13 -8.56 -8.76 -8.31
C GLU A 13 -7.63 -8.54 -7.11
N ASP A 14 -8.10 -7.79 -6.09
CA ASP A 14 -7.35 -7.62 -4.84
C ASP A 14 -7.11 -8.99 -4.16
N LEU A 15 -8.12 -9.87 -4.14
CA LEU A 15 -8.00 -11.23 -3.59
C LEU A 15 -7.03 -12.11 -4.41
N ASP A 16 -7.19 -12.13 -5.73
CA ASP A 16 -6.35 -12.90 -6.63
C ASP A 16 -4.88 -12.42 -6.57
N ALA A 17 -4.65 -11.11 -6.35
CA ALA A 17 -3.31 -10.57 -6.15
C ALA A 17 -2.65 -11.08 -4.86
N ALA A 18 -3.40 -11.13 -3.76
CA ALA A 18 -2.89 -11.68 -2.49
C ALA A 18 -2.50 -13.16 -2.63
N VAL A 19 -3.37 -13.96 -3.25
CA VAL A 19 -3.07 -15.40 -3.49
C VAL A 19 -1.82 -15.61 -4.35
N ARG A 20 -1.60 -14.77 -5.37
CA ARG A 20 -0.42 -14.90 -6.25
C ARG A 20 0.87 -14.46 -5.58
N ARG A 21 0.81 -13.54 -4.61
CA ARG A 21 2.00 -12.90 -4.00
C ARG A 21 2.44 -13.53 -2.70
N ASP A 22 1.55 -14.24 -2.03
CA ASP A 22 1.88 -14.94 -0.80
C ASP A 22 2.07 -16.44 -1.07
N PRO A 23 3.31 -16.95 -1.00
CA PRO A 23 3.60 -18.37 -1.15
C PRO A 23 2.90 -19.25 -0.09
N ALA A 24 2.51 -18.69 1.06
CA ALA A 24 1.80 -19.39 2.11
C ALA A 24 0.29 -19.55 1.84
N ALA A 25 -0.27 -18.80 0.88
CA ALA A 25 -1.68 -18.84 0.55
C ALA A 25 -2.09 -20.17 -0.10
N ARG A 26 -2.96 -20.92 0.55
CA ARG A 26 -3.40 -22.24 0.08
C ARG A 26 -4.71 -22.22 -0.71
N SER A 27 -5.57 -21.22 -0.45
CA SER A 27 -6.85 -21.10 -1.12
C SER A 27 -7.41 -19.69 -1.09
N LEU A 28 -8.28 -19.38 -2.07
CA LEU A 28 -9.04 -18.12 -2.10
C LEU A 28 -9.88 -17.91 -0.83
N ALA A 29 -10.46 -18.99 -0.28
CA ALA A 29 -11.28 -18.92 0.92
C ALA A 29 -10.44 -18.56 2.14
N GLU A 30 -9.26 -19.16 2.29
CA GLU A 30 -8.31 -18.84 3.36
C GLU A 30 -7.93 -17.35 3.32
N VAL A 31 -7.54 -16.86 2.16
CA VAL A 31 -7.14 -15.44 1.99
C VAL A 31 -8.32 -14.50 2.22
N ALA A 32 -9.51 -14.83 1.70
CA ALA A 32 -10.71 -14.01 1.89
C ALA A 32 -11.15 -13.90 3.35
N LEU A 33 -10.94 -14.95 4.16
CA LEU A 33 -11.40 -15.02 5.54
C LEU A 33 -10.31 -14.68 6.55
N GLY A 34 -9.05 -14.96 6.23
CA GLY A 34 -7.94 -14.89 7.18
C GLY A 34 -6.98 -13.71 7.00
N TYR A 35 -7.00 -12.99 5.86
CA TYR A 35 -5.98 -11.98 5.56
C TYR A 35 -6.42 -10.57 5.94
N PRO A 36 -5.85 -9.97 7.00
CA PRO A 36 -6.21 -8.63 7.43
C PRO A 36 -5.91 -7.56 6.36
N GLY A 37 -4.87 -7.75 5.54
CA GLY A 37 -4.55 -6.86 4.42
C GLY A 37 -5.68 -6.78 3.39
N VAL A 38 -6.27 -7.92 3.02
CA VAL A 38 -7.41 -7.98 2.10
C VAL A 38 -8.64 -7.29 2.70
N HIS A 39 -8.94 -7.55 3.98
CA HIS A 39 -10.06 -6.91 4.68
C HIS A 39 -9.88 -5.39 4.74
N ALA A 40 -8.66 -4.92 5.01
CA ALA A 40 -8.35 -3.49 5.07
C ALA A 40 -8.55 -2.81 3.71
N VAL A 41 -8.07 -3.44 2.62
CA VAL A 41 -8.24 -2.93 1.25
C VAL A 41 -9.72 -2.91 0.86
N TRP A 42 -10.48 -3.96 1.14
CA TRP A 42 -11.92 -4.00 0.85
C TRP A 42 -12.70 -2.96 1.66
N GLY A 43 -12.41 -2.83 2.96
CA GLY A 43 -13.00 -1.80 3.81
C GLY A 43 -12.67 -0.39 3.29
N TYR A 44 -11.44 -0.15 2.87
CA TYR A 44 -11.04 1.09 2.22
C TYR A 44 -11.84 1.35 0.92
N ARG A 45 -12.00 0.36 0.03
CA ARG A 45 -12.77 0.52 -1.22
C ARG A 45 -14.18 1.03 -0.96
N VAL A 46 -14.84 0.53 0.09
CA VAL A 46 -16.17 0.99 0.52
C VAL A 46 -16.08 2.41 1.10
N ALA A 47 -15.19 2.63 2.06
CA ALA A 47 -15.01 3.94 2.73
C ALA A 47 -14.63 5.04 1.73
N HIS A 48 -13.77 4.75 0.74
CA HIS A 48 -13.40 5.69 -0.31
C HIS A 48 -14.60 6.10 -1.19
N ARG A 49 -15.49 5.16 -1.53
CA ARG A 49 -16.73 5.50 -2.24
C ARG A 49 -17.61 6.46 -1.45
N MET A 50 -17.78 6.18 -0.15
CA MET A 50 -18.53 7.05 0.75
C MET A 50 -17.87 8.42 0.89
N TRP A 51 -16.55 8.49 0.96
CA TRP A 51 -15.78 9.73 1.10
C TRP A 51 -15.99 10.72 -0.03
N ARG A 52 -16.30 10.23 -1.24
CA ARG A 52 -16.56 11.06 -2.42
C ARG A 52 -17.89 11.82 -2.32
N GLU A 53 -18.81 11.38 -1.46
CA GLU A 53 -20.09 12.03 -1.19
C GLU A 53 -19.94 12.92 0.05
N PRO A 54 -20.10 14.26 -0.06
CA PRO A 54 -19.85 15.19 1.05
C PRO A 54 -20.57 14.83 2.34
N GLY A 55 -21.84 14.40 2.25
CA GLY A 55 -22.67 13.97 3.39
C GLY A 55 -22.24 12.67 4.04
N LEU A 56 -21.38 11.85 3.41
CA LEU A 56 -20.92 10.56 3.90
C LEU A 56 -19.48 10.58 4.40
N ARG A 57 -18.83 11.74 4.49
CA ARG A 57 -17.41 11.82 4.92
C ARG A 57 -17.20 11.34 6.35
N LEU A 58 -18.07 11.76 7.29
CA LEU A 58 -17.98 11.28 8.68
C LEU A 58 -18.24 9.77 8.79
N PRO A 59 -19.31 9.20 8.24
CA PRO A 59 -19.47 7.74 8.19
C PRO A 59 -18.29 7.01 7.55
N ALA A 60 -17.70 7.54 6.46
CA ALA A 60 -16.51 6.97 5.82
C ALA A 60 -15.31 6.92 6.79
N ARG A 61 -15.09 7.98 7.58
CA ARG A 61 -14.05 8.01 8.61
C ARG A 61 -14.31 6.99 9.72
N LEU A 62 -15.55 6.89 10.19
CA LEU A 62 -15.91 5.90 11.23
C LEU A 62 -15.71 4.47 10.73
N LEU A 63 -16.11 4.17 9.49
CA LEU A 63 -15.84 2.87 8.86
C LEU A 63 -14.33 2.60 8.77
N SER A 64 -13.54 3.58 8.33
CA SER A 64 -12.08 3.46 8.28
C SER A 64 -11.48 3.15 9.65
N GLN A 65 -11.97 3.77 10.74
CA GLN A 65 -11.50 3.48 12.09
C GLN A 65 -11.94 2.09 12.59
N ALA A 66 -13.14 1.64 12.23
CA ALA A 66 -13.59 0.29 12.54
C ALA A 66 -12.73 -0.78 11.85
N VAL A 67 -12.40 -0.56 10.56
CA VAL A 67 -11.49 -1.42 9.79
C VAL A 67 -10.10 -1.43 10.44
N ARG A 68 -9.56 -0.26 10.82
CA ARG A 68 -8.28 -0.18 11.54
C ARG A 68 -8.31 -0.98 12.85
N ALA A 69 -9.37 -0.84 13.64
CA ALA A 69 -9.49 -1.58 14.90
C ALA A 69 -9.52 -3.10 14.69
N ALA A 70 -10.15 -3.57 13.59
CA ALA A 70 -10.24 -4.99 13.26
C ALA A 70 -8.99 -5.57 12.62
N THR A 71 -8.21 -4.77 11.87
CA THR A 71 -7.09 -5.25 11.03
C THR A 71 -5.71 -4.78 11.47
N GLY A 72 -5.63 -3.74 12.32
CA GLY A 72 -4.38 -3.07 12.65
C GLY A 72 -3.82 -2.18 11.52
N ILE A 73 -4.58 -1.99 10.43
CA ILE A 73 -4.16 -1.26 9.23
C ILE A 73 -4.99 0.02 9.09
N GLU A 74 -4.34 1.17 9.05
CA GLU A 74 -4.99 2.45 8.83
C GLU A 74 -4.88 2.90 7.38
N ILE A 75 -6.03 2.99 6.68
CA ILE A 75 -6.09 3.61 5.35
C ILE A 75 -7.09 4.76 5.42
N HIS A 76 -6.60 5.99 5.18
CA HIS A 76 -7.49 7.14 5.12
C HIS A 76 -8.41 7.04 3.90
N PRO A 77 -9.73 7.23 4.03
CA PRO A 77 -10.66 7.09 2.90
C PRO A 77 -10.43 8.11 1.77
N GLY A 78 -9.73 9.20 2.03
CA GLY A 78 -9.34 10.18 1.02
C GLY A 78 -8.14 9.77 0.16
N ALA A 79 -7.36 8.78 0.56
CA ALA A 79 -6.25 8.27 -0.24
C ALA A 79 -6.74 7.76 -1.60
N ARG A 80 -5.85 7.75 -2.60
CA ARG A 80 -6.12 7.18 -3.93
C ARG A 80 -5.28 5.93 -4.09
N ILE A 81 -5.94 4.78 -4.20
CA ILE A 81 -5.25 3.48 -4.31
C ILE A 81 -5.70 2.80 -5.58
N GLY A 82 -4.73 2.42 -6.40
CA GLY A 82 -4.87 1.68 -7.62
C GLY A 82 -5.40 0.25 -7.40
N ARG A 83 -5.13 -0.64 -8.32
CA ARG A 83 -5.63 -2.03 -8.33
C ARG A 83 -4.57 -2.96 -7.76
N ARG A 84 -5.00 -4.09 -7.20
CA ARG A 84 -4.13 -5.19 -6.77
C ARG A 84 -3.08 -4.78 -5.72
N LEU A 85 -3.45 -3.81 -4.84
CA LEU A 85 -2.61 -3.52 -3.68
C LEU A 85 -2.55 -4.76 -2.79
N PHE A 86 -1.36 -5.24 -2.50
CA PHE A 86 -1.12 -6.30 -1.54
C PHE A 86 -0.48 -5.75 -0.27
N ILE A 87 -1.10 -6.01 0.88
CA ILE A 87 -0.57 -5.64 2.20
C ILE A 87 -0.27 -6.94 2.94
N ASP A 88 1.01 -7.22 3.10
CA ASP A 88 1.49 -8.43 3.77
C ASP A 88 1.62 -8.22 5.28
N HIS A 89 1.09 -9.16 6.07
CA HIS A 89 0.94 -9.09 7.53
C HIS A 89 0.14 -7.89 8.04
N GLY A 90 0.39 -6.72 7.55
CA GLY A 90 -0.38 -5.48 7.63
C GLY A 90 -0.35 -4.73 8.95
N MET A 91 -0.07 -5.34 10.09
CA MET A 91 -0.09 -4.66 11.39
C MET A 91 0.77 -3.38 11.37
N GLY A 92 0.16 -2.25 11.77
CA GLY A 92 0.86 -0.97 11.86
C GLY A 92 1.09 -0.24 10.53
N VAL A 93 0.52 -0.72 9.42
CA VAL A 93 0.52 0.04 8.16
C VAL A 93 -0.36 1.28 8.30
N VAL A 94 0.15 2.43 7.82
CA VAL A 94 -0.58 3.70 7.79
C VAL A 94 -0.49 4.33 6.40
N ILE A 95 -1.64 4.59 5.77
CA ILE A 95 -1.75 5.29 4.49
C ILE A 95 -2.54 6.59 4.71
N GLY A 96 -1.87 7.74 4.57
CA GLY A 96 -2.44 9.06 4.86
C GLY A 96 -3.37 9.59 3.76
N GLU A 97 -4.12 10.66 4.09
CA GLU A 97 -5.22 11.23 3.30
C GLU A 97 -4.90 11.52 1.84
N THR A 98 -3.74 12.12 1.56
CA THR A 98 -3.37 12.56 0.21
C THR A 98 -2.33 11.64 -0.43
N ALA A 99 -2.15 10.42 0.12
CA ALA A 99 -1.32 9.40 -0.51
C ALA A 99 -1.96 8.92 -1.82
N GLU A 100 -1.10 8.68 -2.79
CA GLU A 100 -1.45 8.09 -4.09
C GLU A 100 -0.62 6.82 -4.25
N VAL A 101 -1.29 5.72 -4.59
CA VAL A 101 -0.66 4.40 -4.71
C VAL A 101 -1.08 3.82 -6.05
N GLY A 102 -0.12 3.48 -6.88
CA GLY A 102 -0.34 2.89 -8.20
C GLY A 102 -0.90 1.47 -8.14
N ASP A 103 -0.88 0.81 -9.28
CA ASP A 103 -1.29 -0.58 -9.43
C ASP A 103 -0.18 -1.53 -8.98
N ASP A 104 -0.54 -2.74 -8.53
CA ASP A 104 0.41 -3.82 -8.20
C ASP A 104 1.43 -3.48 -7.10
N VAL A 105 1.14 -2.54 -6.22
CA VAL A 105 2.01 -2.16 -5.10
C VAL A 105 1.97 -3.19 -3.98
N VAL A 106 3.11 -3.41 -3.34
CA VAL A 106 3.26 -4.26 -2.14
C VAL A 106 3.68 -3.40 -0.95
N LEU A 107 2.97 -3.53 0.17
CA LEU A 107 3.34 -2.93 1.44
C LEU A 107 3.49 -4.02 2.50
N PHE A 108 4.61 -4.03 3.21
CA PHE A 108 4.77 -4.89 4.36
C PHE A 108 4.30 -4.20 5.65
N HIS A 109 4.15 -4.99 6.72
CA HIS A 109 3.73 -4.49 8.04
C HIS A 109 4.55 -3.29 8.51
N GLY A 110 3.96 -2.41 9.29
CA GLY A 110 4.61 -1.23 9.83
C GLY A 110 4.99 -0.15 8.82
N ALA A 111 4.73 -0.36 7.51
CA ALA A 111 4.99 0.66 6.49
C ALA A 111 4.12 1.91 6.72
N THR A 112 4.69 3.10 6.48
CA THR A 112 3.97 4.36 6.65
C THR A 112 4.11 5.23 5.40
N LEU A 113 2.98 5.60 4.79
CA LEU A 113 2.89 6.64 3.78
C LEU A 113 2.39 7.92 4.47
N GLY A 114 3.32 8.65 5.08
CA GLY A 114 3.07 9.72 6.03
C GLY A 114 3.20 11.14 5.48
N GLY A 115 2.53 12.09 6.13
CA GLY A 115 2.68 13.51 5.85
C GLY A 115 3.84 14.12 6.62
N LYS A 116 4.51 15.14 6.02
CA LYS A 116 5.57 15.92 6.68
C LYS A 116 5.09 17.34 7.06
N ALA A 117 3.93 17.77 6.58
CA ALA A 117 3.43 19.12 6.80
C ALA A 117 2.07 19.11 7.52
N MET A 118 1.88 20.06 8.44
CA MET A 118 0.63 20.26 9.19
C MET A 118 -0.37 21.19 8.48
N ARG A 119 -0.30 21.26 7.16
CA ARG A 119 -1.19 22.08 6.31
C ARG A 119 -2.05 21.21 5.41
N ARG A 120 -3.17 21.75 4.94
CA ARG A 120 -4.03 21.09 3.93
C ARG A 120 -3.30 20.99 2.59
N GLY A 121 -3.74 20.06 1.72
CA GLY A 121 -3.18 19.84 0.40
C GLY A 121 -2.30 18.59 0.33
N LYS A 122 -1.60 18.39 -0.78
CA LYS A 122 -0.69 17.26 -1.00
C LYS A 122 0.44 17.30 0.01
N ARG A 123 0.50 16.30 0.88
CA ARG A 123 1.48 16.16 1.97
C ARG A 123 1.95 14.72 2.22
N HIS A 124 1.35 13.75 1.52
CA HIS A 124 1.69 12.33 1.58
C HIS A 124 2.30 11.89 0.25
N PRO A 125 3.05 10.78 0.22
CA PRO A 125 3.75 10.34 -0.97
C PRO A 125 2.84 9.89 -2.11
N SER A 126 3.43 9.83 -3.31
CA SER A 126 2.88 9.16 -4.49
C SER A 126 3.80 8.00 -4.86
N LEU A 127 3.24 6.80 -4.97
CA LEU A 127 3.91 5.59 -5.40
C LEU A 127 3.43 5.22 -6.80
N GLY A 128 4.36 4.94 -7.69
CA GLY A 128 4.10 4.39 -9.02
C GLY A 128 3.66 2.93 -8.98
N ASP A 129 3.52 2.34 -10.14
CA ASP A 129 3.10 0.95 -10.30
C ASP A 129 4.22 -0.03 -9.88
N GLY A 130 3.84 -1.16 -9.29
CA GLY A 130 4.77 -2.22 -8.91
C GLY A 130 5.78 -1.86 -7.81
N VAL A 131 5.58 -0.76 -7.09
CA VAL A 131 6.45 -0.35 -5.98
C VAL A 131 6.35 -1.34 -4.83
N VAL A 132 7.49 -1.66 -4.22
CA VAL A 132 7.57 -2.49 -3.00
C VAL A 132 8.06 -1.63 -1.83
N VAL A 133 7.33 -1.64 -0.71
CA VAL A 133 7.71 -0.94 0.52
C VAL A 133 7.92 -1.95 1.64
N GLY A 134 9.17 -2.13 2.02
CA GLY A 134 9.61 -3.09 3.03
C GLY A 134 9.06 -2.83 4.43
N ALA A 135 9.19 -3.85 5.28
CA ALA A 135 8.68 -3.83 6.64
C ALA A 135 9.21 -2.64 7.45
N GLY A 136 8.32 -1.95 8.16
CA GLY A 136 8.70 -0.82 9.00
C GLY A 136 9.13 0.45 8.27
N ALA A 137 9.22 0.47 6.93
CA ALA A 137 9.69 1.63 6.19
C ALA A 137 8.75 2.84 6.32
N LYS A 138 9.33 4.04 6.30
CA LYS A 138 8.61 5.31 6.41
C LYS A 138 8.87 6.16 5.17
N VAL A 139 7.84 6.38 4.36
CA VAL A 139 7.89 7.30 3.21
C VAL A 139 7.14 8.56 3.62
N LEU A 140 7.87 9.68 3.75
CA LEU A 140 7.37 10.87 4.42
C LEU A 140 7.39 12.11 3.52
N GLY A 141 6.27 12.80 3.45
CA GLY A 141 6.10 14.02 2.66
C GLY A 141 5.55 13.76 1.26
N PRO A 142 5.40 14.81 0.44
CA PRO A 142 4.86 14.72 -0.91
C PRO A 142 5.93 14.24 -1.91
N VAL A 143 6.66 13.19 -1.55
CA VAL A 143 7.72 12.60 -2.38
C VAL A 143 7.13 11.62 -3.38
N TRP A 144 7.84 11.41 -4.49
CA TRP A 144 7.48 10.45 -5.52
C TRP A 144 8.40 9.24 -5.50
N ILE A 145 7.80 8.05 -5.53
CA ILE A 145 8.48 6.76 -5.64
C ILE A 145 8.12 6.20 -7.01
N GLY A 146 9.10 6.10 -7.90
CA GLY A 146 8.89 5.70 -9.29
C GLY A 146 8.52 4.25 -9.47
N ASP A 147 7.98 3.91 -10.65
CA ASP A 147 7.50 2.56 -10.99
C ASP A 147 8.57 1.50 -10.75
N GLY A 148 8.18 0.38 -10.15
CA GLY A 148 9.07 -0.73 -9.83
C GLY A 148 10.19 -0.42 -8.84
N ALA A 149 10.19 0.76 -8.21
CA ALA A 149 11.17 1.09 -7.17
C ALA A 149 10.89 0.30 -5.89
N GLN A 150 11.94 0.09 -5.10
CA GLN A 150 11.90 -0.66 -3.86
C GLN A 150 12.37 0.21 -2.69
N VAL A 151 11.65 0.15 -1.58
CA VAL A 151 12.03 0.79 -0.33
C VAL A 151 12.38 -0.31 0.67
N GLY A 152 13.64 -0.36 1.09
CA GLY A 152 14.12 -1.39 2.01
C GLY A 152 13.47 -1.29 3.39
N ALA A 153 13.50 -2.39 4.13
CA ALA A 153 12.93 -2.46 5.47
C ALA A 153 13.54 -1.40 6.39
N ASN A 154 12.69 -0.79 7.23
CA ASN A 154 13.04 0.29 8.15
C ASN A 154 13.68 1.53 7.52
N ALA A 155 13.69 1.65 6.20
CA ALA A 155 14.20 2.85 5.53
C ALA A 155 13.30 4.07 5.80
N VAL A 156 13.90 5.26 5.88
CA VAL A 156 13.18 6.53 6.02
C VAL A 156 13.40 7.39 4.78
N VAL A 157 12.44 7.35 3.87
CA VAL A 157 12.47 8.06 2.59
C VAL A 157 11.83 9.44 2.74
N ILE A 158 12.60 10.48 2.42
CA ILE A 158 12.19 11.89 2.50
C ILE A 158 12.48 12.67 1.21
N THR A 159 12.93 11.99 0.18
CA THR A 159 13.23 12.51 -1.17
C THR A 159 12.68 11.56 -2.23
N ASP A 160 12.57 12.05 -3.46
CA ASP A 160 12.10 11.22 -4.57
C ASP A 160 13.02 10.03 -4.85
N VAL A 161 12.43 8.92 -5.31
CA VAL A 161 13.12 7.69 -5.69
C VAL A 161 12.82 7.39 -7.16
N PRO A 162 13.83 7.37 -8.04
CA PRO A 162 13.63 7.07 -9.47
C PRO A 162 13.05 5.67 -9.71
N PRO A 163 12.38 5.46 -10.87
CA PRO A 163 11.88 4.13 -11.25
C PRO A 163 12.98 3.07 -11.22
N GLY A 164 12.63 1.84 -10.80
CA GLY A 164 13.52 0.69 -10.76
C GLY A 164 14.75 0.88 -9.87
N SER A 165 14.69 1.81 -8.91
CA SER A 165 15.78 2.06 -7.95
C SER A 165 15.45 1.47 -6.58
N VAL A 166 16.47 1.33 -5.73
CA VAL A 166 16.31 0.87 -4.34
C VAL A 166 16.69 2.00 -3.38
N ALA A 167 15.82 2.29 -2.40
CA ALA A 167 16.07 3.27 -1.35
C ALA A 167 16.23 2.56 0.00
N VAL A 168 17.40 2.70 0.65
CA VAL A 168 17.73 2.00 1.91
C VAL A 168 18.38 2.92 2.95
N GLY A 169 18.12 2.65 4.20
CA GLY A 169 18.76 3.33 5.35
C GLY A 169 17.96 4.52 5.90
N VAL A 170 18.55 5.20 6.90
CA VAL A 170 17.96 6.33 7.65
C VAL A 170 18.97 7.48 7.73
N PRO A 171 18.76 8.62 7.03
CA PRO A 171 17.82 8.80 5.93
C PRO A 171 18.16 7.90 4.74
N ALA A 172 17.14 7.54 3.96
CA ALA A 172 17.32 6.61 2.85
C ALA A 172 18.23 7.21 1.75
N ARG A 173 19.11 6.36 1.24
CA ARG A 173 19.95 6.65 0.08
C ARG A 173 19.47 5.82 -1.10
N VAL A 174 19.32 6.46 -2.24
CA VAL A 174 18.92 5.81 -3.49
C VAL A 174 20.14 5.13 -4.12
N ARG A 175 19.96 3.88 -4.56
CA ARG A 175 20.93 3.08 -5.31
C ARG A 175 20.28 2.56 -6.58
N ALA A 176 21.05 2.41 -7.64
CA ALA A 176 20.59 1.66 -8.81
C ALA A 176 20.33 0.19 -8.40
N GLN A 177 19.23 -0.38 -8.87
CA GLN A 177 18.99 -1.81 -8.65
C GLN A 177 20.03 -2.62 -9.42
N PRO A 178 20.68 -3.63 -8.81
CA PRO A 178 21.56 -4.53 -9.54
C PRO A 178 20.81 -5.19 -10.70
N ARG A 179 21.45 -5.28 -11.86
CA ARG A 179 20.84 -5.73 -13.13
C ARG A 179 20.51 -7.23 -13.19
N THR A 180 20.73 -7.97 -12.13
CA THR A 180 20.57 -9.42 -12.07
C THR A 180 19.68 -9.82 -10.90
N LEU A 181 18.36 -9.75 -11.11
CA LEU A 181 17.44 -10.60 -10.35
C LEU A 181 16.72 -11.48 -11.36
N PRO A 182 16.76 -12.82 -11.21
CA PRO A 182 15.97 -13.74 -12.02
C PRO A 182 14.47 -13.49 -11.80
N ASP A 183 13.66 -13.98 -12.70
CA ASP A 183 12.23 -13.79 -12.95
C ASP A 183 11.23 -14.07 -11.81
N ALA A 184 11.62 -14.08 -10.58
CA ALA A 184 10.72 -14.13 -9.44
C ALA A 184 10.74 -12.77 -8.73
N VAL A 185 9.73 -11.96 -9.00
CA VAL A 185 9.34 -10.79 -8.21
C VAL A 185 10.44 -10.40 -7.21
N GLY A 186 11.30 -9.44 -7.50
CA GLY A 186 12.50 -9.02 -6.75
C GLY A 186 12.49 -9.09 -5.23
N MET A 187 12.16 -10.24 -4.71
CA MET A 187 11.92 -10.53 -3.31
C MET A 187 13.13 -11.23 -2.65
N ASP A 188 14.23 -11.44 -3.40
CA ASP A 188 15.41 -12.16 -2.90
C ASP A 188 16.50 -11.24 -2.32
N ASP A 189 16.28 -9.93 -2.26
CA ASP A 189 17.22 -9.03 -1.56
C ASP A 189 16.87 -8.99 -0.06
N PRO A 190 17.72 -9.57 0.81
CA PRO A 190 17.48 -9.56 2.26
C PRO A 190 17.27 -8.16 2.84
N ALA A 191 17.81 -7.11 2.19
CA ALA A 191 17.63 -5.73 2.63
C ALA A 191 16.18 -5.22 2.50
N ILE A 192 15.31 -5.94 1.80
CA ILE A 192 13.89 -5.60 1.66
C ILE A 192 13.06 -6.20 2.80
N TYR A 193 13.50 -7.32 3.37
CA TYR A 193 12.74 -8.11 4.34
C TYR A 193 13.17 -7.93 5.80
N ILE A 194 14.39 -7.48 6.03
CA ILE A 194 14.96 -7.36 7.38
C ILE A 194 15.00 -5.91 7.82
#